data_8b93c4fca50da00c5235b18e22ef9b83
#
_entry.id   8b93c4fca50da00c5235b18e22ef9b83
#
_cell.length_a   1.000
_cell.length_b   1.000
_cell.length_c   1.000
_cell.angle_alpha   90.00
_cell.angle_beta   90.00
_cell.angle_gamma   90.00
#
_symmetry.space_group_name_H-M   'P 1'
#
loop_
_entity.id
_entity.type
_entity.pdbx_description
1 polymer ?
#
loop_
_entity_poly.entity_id
_entity_poly.type
_entity_poly.pdbx_seq_one_letter_code
_entity_poly.pdbx_strand_id
1 'polypeptide(L)'
;MKPFKLRIILLLLFAAISWNISYAQTGFEFKGTIGKYPVVMYLQGYISGIVGDIYYVSQGKDKKLYLEGEYINDLENPVLTWKINETYNGKYNGTFNVEWNAFVGGSQDIVGKYTNIKGKTYDVNLKCTKCVSLREQ
;
A
#
# COMPACT_ATOMS: atom_id res chain seq x y z
N MET A 1 -27.99 40.35 -7.91
CA MET A 1 -27.96 38.97 -8.44
C MET A 1 -26.58 38.51 -8.92
N LYS A 2 -25.77 39.36 -9.49
CA LYS A 2 -24.42 39.03 -9.95
C LYS A 2 -23.45 38.62 -8.82
N PRO A 3 -23.48 39.13 -7.55
CA PRO A 3 -22.57 38.71 -6.50
C PRO A 3 -22.82 37.29 -5.96
N PHE A 4 -24.02 36.74 -6.14
CA PHE A 4 -24.36 35.40 -5.71
C PHE A 4 -23.73 34.32 -6.61
N LYS A 5 -23.73 34.50 -7.90
CA LYS A 5 -23.10 33.59 -8.88
C LYS A 5 -21.57 33.56 -8.71
N LEU A 6 -20.97 34.71 -8.41
CA LEU A 6 -19.52 34.79 -8.19
C LEU A 6 -19.08 34.02 -6.96
N ARG A 7 -19.86 34.06 -5.88
CA ARG A 7 -19.56 33.31 -4.63
C ARG A 7 -19.63 31.80 -4.82
N ILE A 8 -20.58 31.32 -5.61
CA ILE A 8 -20.70 29.89 -5.92
C ILE A 8 -19.52 29.41 -6.76
N ILE A 9 -19.09 30.19 -7.73
CA ILE A 9 -17.93 29.87 -8.57
C ILE A 9 -16.64 29.81 -7.76
N LEU A 10 -16.44 30.73 -6.82
CA LEU A 10 -15.30 30.74 -5.91
C LEU A 10 -15.28 29.53 -4.97
N LEU A 11 -16.42 29.10 -4.45
CA LEU A 11 -16.56 27.91 -3.61
C LEU A 11 -16.25 26.63 -4.40
N LEU A 12 -16.68 26.51 -5.64
CA LEU A 12 -16.40 25.39 -6.52
C LEU A 12 -14.90 25.32 -6.87
N LEU A 13 -14.25 26.44 -7.14
CA LEU A 13 -12.82 26.51 -7.39
C LEU A 13 -12.01 26.09 -6.15
N PHE A 14 -12.44 26.49 -4.96
CA PHE A 14 -11.78 26.13 -3.71
C PHE A 14 -11.89 24.62 -3.42
N ALA A 15 -13.06 24.03 -3.69
CA ALA A 15 -13.27 22.58 -3.56
C ALA A 15 -12.40 21.80 -4.56
N ALA A 16 -12.24 22.27 -5.80
CA ALA A 16 -11.38 21.62 -6.79
C ALA A 16 -9.90 21.65 -6.40
N ILE A 17 -9.42 22.76 -5.84
CA ILE A 17 -8.03 22.89 -5.34
C ILE A 17 -7.79 21.95 -4.16
N SER A 18 -8.75 21.83 -3.24
CA SER A 18 -8.64 20.92 -2.08
C SER A 18 -8.58 19.46 -2.51
N TRP A 19 -9.28 19.08 -3.56
CA TRP A 19 -9.23 17.72 -4.12
C TRP A 19 -7.85 17.39 -4.72
N ASN A 20 -7.24 18.32 -5.42
CA ASN A 20 -5.92 18.13 -6.01
C ASN A 20 -4.82 17.93 -4.95
N ILE A 21 -4.94 18.56 -3.79
CA ILE A 21 -4.00 18.40 -2.68
C ILE A 21 -4.08 17.00 -2.06
N SER A 22 -5.28 16.37 -2.00
CA SER A 22 -5.46 15.05 -1.40
C SER A 22 -4.86 13.92 -2.27
N TYR A 23 -4.58 14.14 -3.55
CA TYR A 23 -3.93 13.17 -4.44
C TYR A 23 -2.39 13.21 -4.38
N ALA A 24 -1.80 14.15 -3.68
CA ALA A 24 -0.34 14.25 -3.51
C ALA A 24 0.22 13.24 -2.50
N GLN A 25 -0.58 12.30 -2.01
CA GLN A 25 -0.12 11.24 -1.11
C GLN A 25 0.69 10.20 -1.87
N THR A 26 1.84 9.90 -1.33
CA THR A 26 2.79 8.95 -1.89
C THR A 26 2.36 7.51 -1.69
N GLY A 27 2.29 6.80 -2.79
CA GLY A 27 2.15 5.37 -2.80
C GLY A 27 3.43 4.69 -3.23
N PHE A 28 3.55 3.43 -2.85
CA PHE A 28 4.65 2.56 -3.26
C PHE A 28 4.10 1.47 -4.16
N GLU A 29 4.74 1.26 -5.31
CA GLU A 29 4.40 0.14 -6.19
C GLU A 29 5.51 -0.89 -6.13
N PHE A 30 5.11 -2.16 -5.99
CA PHE A 30 6.02 -3.29 -5.93
C PHE A 30 5.64 -4.31 -6.99
N LYS A 31 6.64 -4.92 -7.60
CA LYS A 31 6.46 -6.05 -8.52
C LYS A 31 7.39 -7.18 -8.12
N GLY A 32 6.89 -8.40 -8.18
CA GLY A 32 7.67 -9.57 -7.83
C GLY A 32 6.81 -10.81 -7.76
N THR A 33 7.15 -11.69 -6.81
CA THR A 33 6.51 -13.01 -6.71
C THR A 33 6.10 -13.34 -5.29
N ILE A 34 4.97 -14.07 -5.19
CA ILE A 34 4.57 -14.83 -4.01
C ILE A 34 4.66 -16.29 -4.41
N GLY A 35 5.66 -17.02 -3.84
CA GLY A 35 6.05 -18.31 -4.37
C GLY A 35 6.48 -18.20 -5.83
N LYS A 36 5.81 -18.89 -6.72
CA LYS A 36 6.03 -18.81 -8.17
C LYS A 36 5.09 -17.84 -8.91
N TYR A 37 4.15 -17.20 -8.18
CA TYR A 37 3.10 -16.39 -8.79
C TYR A 37 3.50 -14.93 -8.88
N PRO A 38 3.59 -14.35 -10.10
CA PRO A 38 3.85 -12.91 -10.26
C PRO A 38 2.70 -12.07 -9.72
N VAL A 39 3.05 -11.00 -9.01
CA VAL A 39 2.07 -10.07 -8.41
C VAL A 39 2.51 -8.63 -8.62
N VAL A 40 1.54 -7.74 -8.54
CA VAL A 40 1.75 -6.30 -8.42
C VAL A 40 1.04 -5.84 -7.16
N MET A 41 1.78 -5.19 -6.26
CA MET A 41 1.30 -4.70 -4.97
C MET A 41 1.43 -3.18 -4.92
N TYR A 42 0.42 -2.53 -4.41
CA TYR A 42 0.43 -1.10 -4.16
C TYR A 42 0.16 -0.85 -2.68
N LEU A 43 1.03 -0.09 -2.02
CA LEU A 43 0.88 0.27 -0.61
C LEU A 43 0.91 1.78 -0.43
N GLN A 44 0.09 2.25 0.49
CA GLN A 44 0.02 3.64 0.90
C GLN A 44 0.10 3.73 2.41
N GLY A 45 1.02 4.57 2.91
CA GLY A 45 1.25 4.71 4.35
C GLY A 45 0.32 5.72 4.99
N TYR A 46 -0.07 5.40 6.23
CA TYR A 46 -0.75 6.30 7.15
C TYR A 46 0.03 6.36 8.47
N ILE A 47 -0.36 7.27 9.35
CA ILE A 47 0.30 7.43 10.66
C ILE A 47 0.21 6.14 11.50
N SER A 48 -0.89 5.38 11.38
CA SER A 48 -1.17 4.20 12.19
C SER A 48 -0.96 2.88 11.45
N GLY A 49 -0.58 2.90 10.18
CA GLY A 49 -0.43 1.67 9.41
C GLY A 49 -0.33 1.90 7.91
N ILE A 50 -0.64 0.87 7.16
CA ILE A 50 -0.65 0.89 5.71
C ILE A 50 -1.96 0.29 5.17
N VAL A 51 -2.38 0.78 4.02
CA VAL A 51 -3.43 0.17 3.21
C VAL A 51 -2.96 0.06 1.77
N GLY A 52 -3.60 -0.78 1.00
CA GLY A 52 -3.27 -0.92 -0.40
C GLY A 52 -4.07 -2.02 -1.07
N ASP A 53 -3.53 -2.46 -2.19
CA ASP A 53 -4.11 -3.55 -2.95
C ASP A 53 -3.02 -4.40 -3.60
N ILE A 54 -3.41 -5.58 -4.01
CA ILE A 54 -2.56 -6.52 -4.72
C ILE A 54 -3.39 -7.23 -5.79
N TYR A 55 -2.78 -7.52 -6.92
CA TYR A 55 -3.37 -8.42 -7.90
C TYR A 55 -2.34 -9.41 -8.42
N TYR A 56 -2.80 -10.62 -8.68
CA TYR A 56 -2.01 -11.65 -9.34
C TYR A 56 -2.06 -11.41 -10.85
N VAL A 57 -0.89 -11.34 -11.49
CA VAL A 57 -0.79 -11.00 -12.91
C VAL A 57 -1.61 -11.95 -13.79
N SER A 58 -1.66 -13.25 -13.43
CA SER A 58 -2.44 -14.25 -14.16
C SER A 58 -3.96 -14.03 -14.09
N GLN A 59 -4.44 -13.32 -13.07
CA GLN A 59 -5.87 -13.05 -12.88
C GLN A 59 -6.29 -11.67 -13.37
N GLY A 60 -5.33 -10.77 -13.60
CA GLY A 60 -5.55 -9.42 -14.15
C GLY A 60 -5.85 -8.36 -13.10
N LYS A 61 -5.74 -7.11 -13.55
CA LYS A 61 -5.88 -5.92 -12.71
C LYS A 61 -7.25 -5.72 -12.09
N ASP A 62 -8.29 -6.32 -12.68
CA ASP A 62 -9.67 -6.16 -12.22
C ASP A 62 -9.99 -7.00 -10.98
N LYS A 63 -9.11 -7.95 -10.64
CA LYS A 63 -9.26 -8.81 -9.46
C LYS A 63 -8.28 -8.41 -8.37
N LYS A 64 -8.45 -7.21 -7.86
CA LYS A 64 -7.64 -6.69 -6.76
C LYS A 64 -8.14 -7.20 -5.42
N LEU A 65 -7.18 -7.57 -4.57
CA LEU A 65 -7.43 -7.89 -3.17
C LEU A 65 -6.98 -6.69 -2.34
N TYR A 66 -7.72 -6.42 -1.28
CA TYR A 66 -7.44 -5.31 -0.37
C TYR A 66 -6.39 -5.71 0.67
N LEU A 67 -5.51 -4.76 0.97
CA LEU A 67 -4.44 -4.93 1.96
C LEU A 67 -4.60 -3.90 3.07
N GLU A 68 -4.46 -4.38 4.30
CA GLU A 68 -4.41 -3.53 5.48
C GLU A 68 -3.39 -4.10 6.45
N GLY A 69 -2.48 -3.27 6.93
CA GLY A 69 -1.39 -3.74 7.76
C GLY A 69 -0.91 -2.75 8.79
N GLU A 70 -0.10 -3.28 9.69
CA GLU A 70 0.51 -2.53 10.77
C GLU A 70 1.98 -2.88 10.92
N TYR A 71 2.71 -1.93 11.43
CA TYR A 71 4.10 -2.08 11.80
C TYR A 71 4.21 -2.81 13.14
N ILE A 72 5.03 -3.85 13.16
CA ILE A 72 5.33 -4.59 14.40
C ILE A 72 6.59 -3.97 15.00
N ASN A 73 6.41 -3.24 16.11
CA ASN A 73 7.53 -2.62 16.81
C ASN A 73 8.14 -3.61 17.78
N ASP A 74 9.27 -4.20 17.38
CA ASP A 74 10.10 -5.03 18.26
C ASP A 74 11.38 -4.24 18.56
N LEU A 75 11.50 -3.76 19.79
CA LEU A 75 12.63 -2.96 20.25
C LEU A 75 13.96 -3.73 20.22
N GLU A 76 13.93 -5.07 20.25
CA GLU A 76 15.12 -5.91 20.20
C GLU A 76 15.58 -6.18 18.76
N ASN A 77 14.71 -5.97 17.78
CA ASN A 77 15.01 -6.23 16.38
C ASN A 77 15.03 -4.91 15.58
N PRO A 78 16.19 -4.50 15.03
CA PRO A 78 16.29 -3.29 14.24
C PRO A 78 15.63 -3.38 12.85
N VAL A 79 15.20 -4.58 12.44
CA VAL A 79 14.57 -4.79 11.16
C VAL A 79 13.09 -4.43 11.24
N LEU A 80 12.62 -3.64 10.27
CA LEU A 80 11.22 -3.23 10.21
C LEU A 80 10.36 -4.38 9.70
N THR A 81 9.50 -4.90 10.57
CA THR A 81 8.60 -6.01 10.27
C THR A 81 7.17 -5.51 10.19
N TRP A 82 6.45 -5.98 9.18
CA TRP A 82 5.06 -5.62 8.90
C TRP A 82 4.19 -6.86 8.87
N LYS A 83 3.01 -6.73 9.44
CA LYS A 83 1.94 -7.72 9.31
C LYS A 83 0.83 -7.11 8.46
N ILE A 84 0.61 -7.68 7.28
CA ILE A 84 -0.35 -7.15 6.31
C ILE A 84 -1.39 -8.22 6.03
N ASN A 85 -2.65 -7.91 6.29
CA ASN A 85 -3.77 -8.81 6.03
C ASN A 85 -4.34 -8.55 4.64
N GLU A 86 -4.62 -9.62 3.92
CA GLU A 86 -5.24 -9.60 2.61
C GLU A 86 -6.68 -10.04 2.71
N THR A 87 -7.58 -9.25 2.13
CA THR A 87 -9.01 -9.57 2.09
C THR A 87 -9.55 -9.48 0.67
N TYR A 88 -10.54 -10.30 0.37
CA TYR A 88 -11.28 -10.27 -0.88
C TYR A 88 -12.78 -10.19 -0.58
N ASN A 89 -13.44 -9.15 -1.09
CA ASN A 89 -14.86 -8.89 -0.80
C ASN A 89 -15.20 -8.93 0.70
N GLY A 90 -14.31 -8.36 1.54
CA GLY A 90 -14.48 -8.31 2.97
C GLY A 90 -14.15 -9.62 3.70
N LYS A 91 -13.72 -10.66 3.00
CA LYS A 91 -13.32 -11.95 3.60
C LYS A 91 -11.81 -12.05 3.69
N TYR A 92 -11.33 -12.45 4.85
CA TYR A 92 -9.92 -12.72 5.09
C TYR A 92 -9.39 -13.82 4.15
N ASN A 93 -8.27 -13.56 3.50
CA ASN A 93 -7.67 -14.45 2.52
C ASN A 93 -6.27 -14.94 2.90
N GLY A 94 -5.52 -14.13 3.62
CA GLY A 94 -4.17 -14.48 4.04
C GLY A 94 -3.44 -13.33 4.72
N THR A 95 -2.23 -13.62 5.18
CA THR A 95 -1.39 -12.65 5.90
C THR A 95 0.04 -12.66 5.38
N PHE A 96 0.57 -11.48 5.14
CA PHE A 96 1.98 -11.24 4.88
C PHE A 96 2.69 -10.92 6.20
N ASN A 97 3.77 -11.65 6.48
CA ASN A 97 4.73 -11.29 7.52
C ASN A 97 6.04 -10.99 6.81
N VAL A 98 6.36 -9.72 6.66
CA VAL A 98 7.42 -9.27 5.75
C VAL A 98 8.31 -8.21 6.39
N GLU A 99 9.52 -8.10 5.87
CA GLU A 99 10.45 -7.02 6.17
C GLU A 99 10.35 -5.98 5.06
N TRP A 100 10.20 -4.73 5.46
CA TRP A 100 10.13 -3.61 4.53
C TRP A 100 10.63 -2.34 5.21
N ASN A 101 11.69 -1.75 4.67
CA ASN A 101 12.35 -0.58 5.24
C ASN A 101 11.77 0.72 4.67
N ALA A 102 10.47 0.93 4.85
CA ALA A 102 9.74 2.06 4.26
C ALA A 102 10.26 3.44 4.74
N PHE A 103 10.83 3.52 5.94
CA PHE A 103 11.26 4.77 6.56
C PHE A 103 12.77 4.96 6.59
N VAL A 104 13.53 3.98 6.15
CA VAL A 104 14.99 3.96 6.20
C VAL A 104 15.53 4.00 4.78
N GLY A 105 16.59 4.78 4.55
CA GLY A 105 17.26 4.80 3.25
C GLY A 105 17.82 3.43 2.89
N GLY A 106 17.95 3.13 1.60
CA GLY A 106 18.42 1.86 1.08
C GLY A 106 17.36 1.12 0.27
N SER A 107 17.47 -0.22 0.22
CA SER A 107 16.52 -1.03 -0.53
C SER A 107 15.12 -0.95 0.08
N GLN A 108 14.14 -0.66 -0.77
CA GLN A 108 12.73 -0.61 -0.42
C GLN A 108 12.02 -1.94 -0.73
N ASP A 109 12.78 -3.00 -0.95
CA ASP A 109 12.22 -4.30 -1.32
C ASP A 109 11.48 -4.94 -0.13
N ILE A 110 10.43 -5.69 -0.44
CA ILE A 110 9.65 -6.45 0.53
C ILE A 110 10.06 -7.91 0.42
N VAL A 111 10.50 -8.49 1.52
CA VAL A 111 10.85 -9.90 1.62
C VAL A 111 10.22 -10.52 2.87
N GLY A 112 9.82 -11.79 2.77
CA GLY A 112 9.25 -12.51 3.89
C GLY A 112 8.38 -13.66 3.47
N LYS A 113 7.26 -13.85 4.18
CA LYS A 113 6.34 -14.97 3.99
C LYS A 113 4.90 -14.50 3.88
N TYR A 114 4.15 -15.19 3.03
CA TYR A 114 2.71 -15.08 2.93
C TYR A 114 2.07 -16.41 3.31
N THR A 115 1.12 -16.38 4.23
CA THR A 115 0.37 -17.57 4.65
C THR A 115 -1.10 -17.39 4.24
N ASN A 116 -1.61 -18.30 3.41
CA ASN A 116 -3.01 -18.24 2.98
C ASN A 116 -3.96 -18.77 4.06
N ILE A 117 -5.26 -18.64 3.80
CA ILE A 117 -6.30 -19.06 4.73
C ILE A 117 -6.25 -20.57 5.06
N LYS A 118 -5.65 -21.37 4.17
CA LYS A 118 -5.48 -22.83 4.37
C LYS A 118 -4.22 -23.18 5.17
N GLY A 119 -3.44 -22.16 5.59
CA GLY A 119 -2.22 -22.35 6.34
C GLY A 119 -0.98 -22.65 5.48
N LYS A 120 -1.10 -22.59 4.16
CA LYS A 120 0.04 -22.78 3.27
C LYS A 120 0.88 -21.50 3.17
N THR A 121 2.19 -21.64 3.29
CA THR A 121 3.15 -20.54 3.32
C THR A 121 3.96 -20.47 2.03
N TYR A 122 4.16 -19.26 1.53
CA TYR A 122 4.91 -18.96 0.32
C TYR A 122 5.96 -17.88 0.59
N ASP A 123 7.08 -17.95 -0.10
CA ASP A 123 8.08 -16.88 -0.05
C ASP A 123 7.60 -15.64 -0.79
N VAL A 124 7.88 -14.47 -0.21
CA VAL A 124 7.55 -13.17 -0.79
C VAL A 124 8.85 -12.46 -1.18
N ASN A 125 8.95 -12.08 -2.44
CA ASN A 125 10.06 -11.31 -2.98
C ASN A 125 9.50 -10.23 -3.90
N LEU A 126 9.42 -9.00 -3.42
CA LEU A 126 8.89 -7.87 -4.17
C LEU A 126 9.92 -6.77 -4.26
N LYS A 127 10.10 -6.24 -5.46
CA LYS A 127 10.97 -5.09 -5.71
C LYS A 127 10.14 -3.84 -5.88
N CYS A 128 10.58 -2.77 -5.24
CA CYS A 128 9.92 -1.49 -5.38
C CYS A 128 10.20 -0.90 -6.76
N THR A 129 9.15 -0.62 -7.52
CA THR A 129 9.25 -0.03 -8.86
C THR A 129 8.96 1.47 -8.85
N LYS A 130 8.15 1.92 -7.87
CA LYS A 130 7.87 3.34 -7.64
C LYS A 130 7.94 3.59 -6.14
N CYS A 131 9.06 4.16 -5.72
CA CYS A 131 9.34 4.41 -4.31
C CYS A 131 9.67 5.87 -4.11
N VAL A 132 8.77 6.58 -3.44
CA VAL A 132 9.05 7.93 -2.99
C VAL A 132 9.33 7.85 -1.49
N SER A 133 10.54 8.28 -1.10
CA SER A 133 10.93 8.33 0.30
C SER A 133 10.00 9.28 1.06
N LEU A 134 9.44 8.80 2.17
CA LEU A 134 8.64 9.65 3.06
C LEU A 134 9.45 10.80 3.66
N ARG A 135 10.79 10.75 3.54
CA ARG A 135 11.70 11.82 4.00
C ARG A 135 11.83 12.99 3.03
N GLU A 136 11.44 12.80 1.79
CA GLU A 136 11.54 13.84 0.75
C GLU A 136 10.29 14.72 0.67
N GLN A 137 9.41 14.55 1.61
CA GLN A 137 8.20 15.35 1.80
C GLN A 137 8.31 16.17 3.08
#